data_46498b174c10c0cbd67e579cb46d4957
#
_entry.id   46498b174c10c0cbd67e579cb46d4957
#
_cell.length_a   1.000
_cell.length_b   1.000
_cell.length_c   1.000
_cell.angle_alpha   90.00
_cell.angle_beta   90.00
_cell.angle_gamma   90.00
#
_symmetry.space_group_name_H-M   'P 1'
#
loop_
_entity.id
_entity.type
_entity.pdbx_description
1 polymer ?
#
loop_
_entity_poly.entity_id
_entity_poly.type
_entity_poly.pdbx_seq_one_letter_code
_entity_poly.pdbx_strand_id
1 'polypeptide(L)'
;MITLKEATTKKEMIDFVKFPFSLYKNNNYWVPPIIKDEVESFDTTKNPVFKHAKAHYFLAYQNNKIVGRVAAIVNWTEINEQKIKKMRFGWFDMIDDIEVTKVLIDKVKEIGKQYNLDFIEGPVGFSNLDKVGVLIEGFDHLGTMITWYNHPYYKDHLEELGFTKAKEWLENYMLFKNLNPDNFSRLSKLVAKRYNLRTMNFTKTEQILPYVDKMFDLFNSSYSKLASFTPISEEQKAYFKKKYISFINPEFIEYITDTNDNLVAFAVTMPSFSKALQKANGKLFPFGIFHLLKAKKKPDEAIFYLIGVHPDY
;
A
#
# COMPACT_ATOMS: atom_id res chain seq x y z
N MET A 1 -5.59 -31.37 -11.16
CA MET A 1 -4.52 -31.28 -10.15
C MET A 1 -3.96 -29.85 -10.17
N ILE A 2 -3.81 -29.21 -9.02
CA ILE A 2 -3.21 -27.88 -8.88
C ILE A 2 -1.73 -28.05 -8.62
N THR A 3 -0.89 -27.32 -9.34
CA THR A 3 0.57 -27.31 -9.16
C THR A 3 1.05 -25.91 -8.83
N LEU A 4 2.04 -25.81 -7.95
CA LEU A 4 2.67 -24.53 -7.59
C LEU A 4 4.03 -24.40 -8.28
N LYS A 5 4.32 -23.20 -8.74
CA LYS A 5 5.63 -22.82 -9.26
C LYS A 5 6.10 -21.51 -8.64
N GLU A 6 7.33 -21.48 -8.15
CA GLU A 6 7.96 -20.25 -7.72
C GLU A 6 8.36 -19.41 -8.94
N ALA A 7 7.97 -18.15 -8.95
CA ALA A 7 8.31 -17.19 -10.00
C ALA A 7 9.70 -16.62 -9.71
N THR A 8 10.69 -17.05 -10.47
CA THR A 8 12.11 -16.66 -10.28
C THR A 8 12.67 -15.90 -11.48
N THR A 9 12.07 -16.10 -12.66
CA THR A 9 12.49 -15.41 -13.87
C THR A 9 11.69 -14.13 -14.10
N LYS A 10 12.26 -13.20 -14.87
CA LYS A 10 11.57 -11.95 -15.26
C LYS A 10 10.22 -12.22 -15.94
N LYS A 11 10.12 -13.27 -16.76
CA LYS A 11 8.86 -13.65 -17.42
C LYS A 11 7.82 -14.09 -16.40
N GLU A 12 8.20 -14.97 -15.48
CA GLU A 12 7.30 -15.45 -14.42
C GLU A 12 6.85 -14.34 -13.48
N MET A 13 7.73 -13.38 -13.17
CA MET A 13 7.35 -12.19 -12.40
C MET A 13 6.35 -11.29 -13.15
N ILE A 14 6.51 -11.17 -14.47
CA ILE A 14 5.51 -10.48 -15.29
C ILE A 14 4.17 -11.23 -15.28
N ASP A 15 4.19 -12.55 -15.36
CA ASP A 15 2.99 -13.39 -15.29
C ASP A 15 2.33 -13.30 -13.92
N PHE A 16 3.12 -13.26 -12.84
CA PHE A 16 2.67 -13.02 -11.47
C PHE A 16 1.93 -11.68 -11.35
N VAL A 17 2.51 -10.60 -11.86
CA VAL A 17 1.88 -9.26 -11.84
C VAL A 17 0.64 -9.19 -12.71
N LYS A 18 0.63 -9.92 -13.83
CA LYS A 18 -0.47 -9.89 -14.81
C LYS A 18 -1.67 -10.75 -14.45
N PHE A 19 -1.54 -11.71 -13.55
CA PHE A 19 -2.65 -12.60 -13.22
C PHE A 19 -3.94 -11.84 -12.83
N PRO A 20 -3.92 -10.79 -11.97
CA PRO A 20 -5.13 -10.04 -11.64
C PRO A 20 -5.82 -9.37 -12.82
N PHE A 21 -5.08 -9.04 -13.89
CA PHE A 21 -5.68 -8.45 -15.09
C PHE A 21 -6.64 -9.42 -15.81
N SER A 22 -6.39 -10.73 -15.67
CA SER A 22 -7.32 -11.74 -16.16
C SER A 22 -8.43 -12.05 -15.17
N LEU A 23 -8.12 -12.07 -13.87
CA LEU A 23 -9.06 -12.35 -12.80
C LEU A 23 -10.14 -11.26 -12.70
N TYR A 24 -9.73 -9.99 -12.77
CA TYR A 24 -10.63 -8.83 -12.69
C TYR A 24 -11.02 -8.27 -14.07
N LYS A 25 -10.89 -9.08 -15.12
CA LYS A 25 -11.31 -8.66 -16.46
C LYS A 25 -12.79 -8.25 -16.44
N ASN A 26 -13.08 -7.07 -16.98
CA ASN A 26 -14.42 -6.47 -16.99
C ASN A 26 -14.95 -6.05 -15.59
N ASN A 27 -14.15 -6.04 -14.56
CA ASN A 27 -14.53 -5.44 -13.28
C ASN A 27 -14.33 -3.92 -13.34
N ASN A 28 -15.40 -3.18 -13.07
CA ASN A 28 -15.42 -1.71 -13.15
C ASN A 28 -14.79 -1.02 -11.93
N TYR A 29 -14.51 -1.77 -10.86
CA TYR A 29 -14.10 -1.23 -9.57
C TYR A 29 -12.64 -1.52 -9.24
N TRP A 30 -12.05 -2.53 -9.89
CA TRP A 30 -10.64 -2.85 -9.72
C TRP A 30 -9.72 -1.81 -10.39
N VAL A 31 -8.66 -1.41 -9.67
CA VAL A 31 -7.66 -0.47 -10.16
C VAL A 31 -6.34 -1.20 -10.45
N PRO A 32 -5.98 -1.39 -11.72
CA PRO A 32 -4.76 -2.10 -12.10
C PRO A 32 -3.50 -1.31 -11.71
N PRO A 33 -2.44 -1.98 -11.24
CA PRO A 33 -1.13 -1.37 -11.10
C PRO A 33 -0.48 -1.12 -12.47
N ILE A 34 0.54 -0.26 -12.51
CA ILE A 34 1.44 -0.19 -13.66
C ILE A 34 2.37 -1.40 -13.61
N ILE A 35 2.28 -2.29 -14.60
CA ILE A 35 2.98 -3.59 -14.61
C ILE A 35 4.49 -3.41 -14.41
N LYS A 36 5.11 -2.45 -15.10
CA LYS A 36 6.55 -2.20 -14.98
C LYS A 36 6.95 -1.82 -13.56
N ASP A 37 6.20 -0.92 -12.94
CA ASP A 37 6.52 -0.41 -11.60
C ASP A 37 6.30 -1.49 -10.52
N GLU A 38 5.26 -2.32 -10.71
CA GLU A 38 4.98 -3.45 -9.82
C GLU A 38 6.07 -4.53 -9.92
N VAL A 39 6.50 -4.92 -11.15
CA VAL A 39 7.62 -5.85 -11.34
C VAL A 39 8.91 -5.28 -10.76
N GLU A 40 9.15 -3.97 -10.88
CA GLU A 40 10.33 -3.31 -10.33
C GLU A 40 10.32 -3.27 -8.80
N SER A 41 9.14 -3.23 -8.17
CA SER A 41 9.03 -3.32 -6.71
C SER A 41 9.47 -4.67 -6.12
N PHE A 42 9.49 -5.73 -6.94
CA PHE A 42 9.97 -7.06 -6.59
C PHE A 42 11.45 -7.29 -6.92
N ASP A 43 12.12 -6.33 -7.51
CA ASP A 43 13.54 -6.44 -7.87
C ASP A 43 14.42 -6.22 -6.63
N THR A 44 15.06 -7.29 -6.18
CA THR A 44 15.94 -7.29 -4.99
C THR A 44 17.14 -6.37 -5.12
N THR A 45 17.52 -6.00 -6.34
CA THR A 45 18.66 -5.10 -6.59
C THR A 45 18.25 -3.62 -6.55
N LYS A 46 16.95 -3.32 -6.67
CA LYS A 46 16.43 -1.96 -6.77
C LYS A 46 15.66 -1.52 -5.53
N ASN A 47 14.86 -2.42 -4.96
CA ASN A 47 14.03 -2.09 -3.81
C ASN A 47 14.79 -2.38 -2.50
N PRO A 48 15.12 -1.33 -1.71
CA PRO A 48 15.90 -1.47 -0.48
C PRO A 48 15.17 -2.26 0.62
N VAL A 49 13.87 -2.52 0.49
CA VAL A 49 13.12 -3.35 1.44
C VAL A 49 13.75 -4.73 1.61
N PHE A 50 14.39 -5.25 0.56
CA PHE A 50 15.05 -6.56 0.58
C PHE A 50 16.33 -6.62 1.43
N LYS A 51 16.79 -5.50 1.99
CA LYS A 51 17.80 -5.52 3.06
C LYS A 51 17.23 -6.04 4.39
N HIS A 52 15.92 -5.89 4.58
CA HIS A 52 15.21 -6.23 5.82
C HIS A 52 14.08 -7.24 5.62
N ALA A 53 13.90 -7.73 4.40
CA ALA A 53 12.88 -8.71 4.07
C ALA A 53 13.36 -9.70 3.01
N LYS A 54 12.69 -10.85 2.95
CA LYS A 54 12.82 -11.82 1.85
C LYS A 54 11.43 -12.21 1.40
N ALA A 55 11.23 -12.35 0.10
CA ALA A 55 9.96 -12.78 -0.45
C ALA A 55 10.13 -13.94 -1.44
N HIS A 56 9.14 -14.82 -1.43
CA HIS A 56 8.97 -15.92 -2.35
C HIS A 56 7.63 -15.74 -3.07
N TYR A 57 7.62 -15.80 -4.38
CA TYR A 57 6.44 -15.52 -5.21
C TYR A 57 5.98 -16.81 -5.87
N PHE A 58 4.74 -17.21 -5.64
CA PHE A 58 4.19 -18.45 -6.17
C PHE A 58 3.01 -18.21 -7.10
N LEU A 59 3.00 -18.96 -8.19
CA LEU A 59 1.88 -19.07 -9.12
C LEU A 59 1.27 -20.48 -8.99
N ALA A 60 -0.05 -20.53 -8.83
CA ALA A 60 -0.82 -21.77 -8.89
C ALA A 60 -1.32 -22.01 -10.31
N TYR A 61 -1.15 -23.24 -10.81
CA TYR A 61 -1.57 -23.66 -12.14
C TYR A 61 -2.58 -24.81 -12.05
N GLN A 62 -3.60 -24.72 -12.88
CA GLN A 62 -4.57 -25.79 -13.12
C GLN A 62 -4.78 -25.90 -14.64
N ASN A 63 -4.60 -27.08 -15.21
CA ASN A 63 -4.71 -27.32 -16.66
C ASN A 63 -3.86 -26.33 -17.49
N ASN A 64 -2.62 -26.08 -17.07
CA ASN A 64 -1.65 -25.14 -17.66
C ASN A 64 -2.10 -23.66 -17.67
N LYS A 65 -3.12 -23.30 -16.91
CA LYS A 65 -3.54 -21.92 -16.72
C LYS A 65 -3.21 -21.45 -15.31
N ILE A 66 -2.81 -20.19 -15.16
CA ILE A 66 -2.62 -19.59 -13.85
C ILE A 66 -4.00 -19.38 -13.22
N VAL A 67 -4.19 -19.91 -12.03
CA VAL A 67 -5.45 -19.84 -11.27
C VAL A 67 -5.30 -19.13 -9.93
N GLY A 68 -4.05 -18.82 -9.52
CA GLY A 68 -3.80 -18.05 -8.30
C GLY A 68 -2.35 -17.61 -8.17
N ARG A 69 -2.12 -16.66 -7.27
CA ARG A 69 -0.80 -16.18 -6.90
C ARG A 69 -0.74 -15.80 -5.42
N VAL A 70 0.46 -15.88 -4.85
CA VAL A 70 0.73 -15.38 -3.49
C VAL A 70 2.21 -15.02 -3.35
N ALA A 71 2.48 -13.95 -2.62
CA ALA A 71 3.82 -13.64 -2.10
C ALA A 71 3.90 -14.06 -0.63
N ALA A 72 4.88 -14.89 -0.31
CA ALA A 72 5.23 -15.27 1.05
C ALA A 72 6.42 -14.41 1.50
N ILE A 73 6.27 -13.64 2.60
CA ILE A 73 7.19 -12.57 2.96
C ILE A 73 7.72 -12.78 4.38
N VAL A 74 9.03 -12.87 4.50
CA VAL A 74 9.77 -12.88 5.76
C VAL A 74 10.25 -11.46 6.04
N ASN A 75 9.87 -10.88 7.17
CA ASN A 75 10.32 -9.56 7.59
C ASN A 75 11.30 -9.71 8.77
N TRP A 76 12.58 -9.43 8.51
CA TRP A 76 13.63 -9.60 9.51
C TRP A 76 13.56 -8.61 10.65
N THR A 77 13.02 -7.40 10.42
CA THR A 77 12.81 -6.41 11.48
C THR A 77 11.78 -6.92 12.50
N GLU A 78 10.67 -7.50 12.05
CA GLU A 78 9.69 -8.12 12.95
C GLU A 78 10.30 -9.26 13.75
N ILE A 79 11.05 -10.14 13.10
CA ILE A 79 11.61 -11.33 13.73
C ILE A 79 12.75 -10.98 14.69
N ASN A 80 13.72 -10.17 14.22
CA ASN A 80 14.96 -9.95 14.94
C ASN A 80 14.88 -8.82 15.98
N GLU A 81 14.13 -7.75 15.67
CA GLU A 81 14.05 -6.56 16.52
C GLU A 81 12.78 -6.57 17.36
N GLN A 82 11.62 -6.80 16.75
CA GLN A 82 10.33 -6.80 17.45
C GLN A 82 10.00 -8.13 18.13
N LYS A 83 10.76 -9.20 17.83
CA LYS A 83 10.58 -10.57 18.36
C LYS A 83 9.24 -11.20 18.00
N ILE A 84 8.66 -10.79 16.85
CA ILE A 84 7.40 -11.32 16.34
C ILE A 84 7.72 -12.34 15.24
N LYS A 85 7.55 -13.62 15.55
CA LYS A 85 7.82 -14.74 14.64
C LYS A 85 6.64 -14.99 13.70
N LYS A 86 6.41 -14.07 12.81
CA LYS A 86 5.27 -14.06 11.90
C LYS A 86 5.73 -14.18 10.44
N MET A 87 5.00 -14.95 9.65
CA MET A 87 5.09 -14.96 8.20
C MET A 87 4.03 -14.07 7.61
N ARG A 88 4.41 -13.11 6.77
CA ARG A 88 3.45 -12.30 6.01
C ARG A 88 3.11 -12.98 4.70
N PHE A 89 1.90 -12.76 4.21
CA PHE A 89 1.55 -13.04 2.82
C PHE A 89 0.81 -11.85 2.20
N GLY A 90 1.04 -11.62 0.92
CA GLY A 90 0.42 -10.53 0.16
C GLY A 90 0.36 -10.86 -1.32
N TRP A 91 -0.08 -9.91 -2.16
CA TRP A 91 -0.33 -10.17 -3.59
C TRP A 91 -1.09 -11.49 -3.78
N PHE A 92 -2.11 -11.65 -2.95
CA PHE A 92 -2.89 -12.87 -2.80
C PHE A 92 -4.15 -12.77 -3.64
N ASP A 93 -4.14 -13.47 -4.75
CA ASP A 93 -5.26 -13.51 -5.69
C ASP A 93 -5.47 -14.94 -6.21
N MET A 94 -6.73 -15.34 -6.35
CA MET A 94 -7.10 -16.67 -6.86
C MET A 94 -8.50 -16.63 -7.48
N ILE A 95 -8.79 -17.65 -8.30
CA ILE A 95 -10.16 -17.91 -8.75
C ILE A 95 -11.02 -18.41 -7.57
N ASP A 96 -12.33 -18.41 -7.74
CA ASP A 96 -13.30 -18.93 -6.75
C ASP A 96 -13.22 -20.47 -6.70
N ASP A 97 -12.17 -20.96 -6.05
CA ASP A 97 -11.90 -22.37 -5.80
C ASP A 97 -11.09 -22.49 -4.50
N ILE A 98 -11.74 -23.04 -3.46
CA ILE A 98 -11.13 -23.16 -2.12
C ILE A 98 -9.85 -24.02 -2.16
N GLU A 99 -9.74 -25.00 -3.03
CA GLU A 99 -8.55 -25.85 -3.16
C GLU A 99 -7.36 -25.02 -3.68
N VAL A 100 -7.58 -24.05 -4.58
CA VAL A 100 -6.54 -23.11 -5.01
C VAL A 100 -6.08 -22.25 -3.84
N THR A 101 -7.03 -21.70 -3.09
CA THR A 101 -6.74 -20.88 -1.90
C THR A 101 -5.93 -21.68 -0.88
N LYS A 102 -6.36 -22.92 -0.60
CA LYS A 102 -5.70 -23.82 0.35
C LYS A 102 -4.25 -24.11 -0.05
N VAL A 103 -4.01 -24.46 -1.31
CA VAL A 103 -2.66 -24.78 -1.81
C VAL A 103 -1.73 -23.56 -1.70
N LEU A 104 -2.22 -22.34 -1.98
CA LEU A 104 -1.45 -21.11 -1.82
C LEU A 104 -1.10 -20.84 -0.35
N ILE A 105 -2.07 -20.96 0.54
CA ILE A 105 -1.90 -20.72 1.99
C ILE A 105 -1.00 -21.79 2.61
N ASP A 106 -1.16 -23.05 2.22
CA ASP A 106 -0.30 -24.14 2.71
C ASP A 106 1.16 -23.93 2.29
N LYS A 107 1.42 -23.37 1.10
CA LYS A 107 2.76 -22.99 0.69
C LYS A 107 3.33 -21.85 1.54
N VAL A 108 2.54 -20.83 1.89
CA VAL A 108 2.97 -19.78 2.83
C VAL A 108 3.33 -20.36 4.19
N LYS A 109 2.49 -21.29 4.71
CA LYS A 109 2.76 -22.00 5.97
C LYS A 109 4.04 -22.85 5.89
N GLU A 110 4.26 -23.53 4.77
CA GLU A 110 5.48 -24.32 4.52
C GLU A 110 6.74 -23.43 4.60
N ILE A 111 6.74 -22.29 3.91
CA ILE A 111 7.84 -21.34 3.94
C ILE A 111 8.02 -20.80 5.37
N GLY A 112 6.93 -20.44 6.05
CA GLY A 112 6.99 -19.97 7.45
C GLY A 112 7.66 -20.98 8.37
N LYS A 113 7.37 -22.28 8.22
CA LYS A 113 8.02 -23.36 9.00
C LYS A 113 9.52 -23.46 8.71
N GLN A 114 9.97 -23.26 7.44
CA GLN A 114 11.40 -23.25 7.10
C GLN A 114 12.17 -22.15 7.84
N TYR A 115 11.52 -21.04 8.17
CA TYR A 115 12.10 -19.93 8.92
C TYR A 115 11.77 -19.96 10.42
N ASN A 116 11.17 -21.05 10.94
CA ASN A 116 10.75 -21.21 12.33
C ASN A 116 9.80 -20.10 12.80
N LEU A 117 8.83 -19.73 11.96
CA LEU A 117 7.82 -18.74 12.26
C LEU A 117 6.56 -19.41 12.83
N ASP A 118 5.91 -18.75 13.80
CA ASP A 118 4.87 -19.35 14.62
C ASP A 118 3.48 -19.24 14.00
N PHE A 119 3.23 -18.16 13.21
CA PHE A 119 1.94 -17.91 12.59
C PHE A 119 2.07 -17.13 11.28
N ILE A 120 0.97 -17.06 10.51
CA ILE A 120 0.89 -16.29 9.28
C ILE A 120 -0.11 -15.15 9.43
N GLU A 121 0.16 -14.01 8.82
CA GLU A 121 -0.70 -12.83 8.79
C GLU A 121 -0.74 -12.23 7.39
N GLY A 122 -1.94 -11.86 6.95
CA GLY A 122 -2.12 -11.22 5.64
C GLY A 122 -3.60 -11.16 5.22
N PRO A 123 -3.87 -10.66 4.02
CA PRO A 123 -2.88 -10.12 3.08
C PRO A 123 -2.25 -8.81 3.55
N VAL A 124 -0.93 -8.70 3.45
CA VAL A 124 -0.17 -7.51 3.82
C VAL A 124 1.13 -7.45 3.01
N GLY A 125 1.58 -6.27 2.62
CA GLY A 125 2.84 -6.09 1.93
C GLY A 125 4.06 -6.08 2.86
N PHE A 126 5.15 -5.49 2.40
CA PHE A 126 6.40 -5.41 3.14
C PHE A 126 6.34 -4.44 4.33
N SER A 127 5.56 -3.36 4.19
CA SER A 127 5.48 -2.27 5.16
C SER A 127 4.06 -1.70 5.25
N ASN A 128 3.86 -0.75 6.15
CA ASN A 128 2.58 -0.03 6.31
C ASN A 128 2.29 0.97 5.16
N LEU A 129 3.23 1.16 4.23
CA LEU A 129 3.01 1.91 2.99
C LEU A 129 2.46 1.03 1.86
N ASP A 130 2.46 -0.29 2.05
CA ASP A 130 1.88 -1.23 1.11
C ASP A 130 0.40 -1.48 1.41
N LYS A 131 -0.27 -2.08 0.46
CA LYS A 131 -1.67 -2.49 0.59
C LYS A 131 -1.85 -3.57 1.65
N VAL A 132 -3.00 -3.59 2.30
CA VAL A 132 -3.31 -4.50 3.41
C VAL A 132 -4.77 -4.92 3.42
N GLY A 133 -5.04 -6.12 3.95
CA GLY A 133 -6.38 -6.65 4.21
C GLY A 133 -7.11 -7.20 2.99
N VAL A 134 -8.31 -7.68 3.23
CA VAL A 134 -9.30 -8.07 2.21
C VAL A 134 -10.49 -7.13 2.30
N LEU A 135 -10.99 -6.73 1.14
CA LEU A 135 -12.24 -5.97 1.04
C LEU A 135 -13.39 -6.89 1.47
N ILE A 136 -14.22 -6.42 2.39
CA ILE A 136 -15.39 -7.15 2.90
C ILE A 136 -16.72 -6.45 2.62
N GLU A 137 -16.66 -5.14 2.35
CA GLU A 137 -17.81 -4.30 2.00
C GLU A 137 -17.38 -3.26 0.96
N GLY A 138 -18.35 -2.72 0.18
CA GLY A 138 -18.07 -1.68 -0.82
C GLY A 138 -17.51 -2.23 -2.14
N PHE A 139 -17.85 -3.46 -2.51
CA PHE A 139 -17.44 -4.11 -3.77
C PHE A 139 -17.93 -3.38 -5.02
N ASP A 140 -18.93 -2.53 -4.88
CA ASP A 140 -19.53 -1.67 -5.92
C ASP A 140 -18.95 -0.26 -5.95
N HIS A 141 -17.86 -0.02 -5.25
CA HIS A 141 -17.12 1.25 -5.24
C HIS A 141 -15.78 1.12 -5.95
N LEU A 142 -15.41 2.17 -6.69
CA LEU A 142 -14.11 2.21 -7.37
C LEU A 142 -12.98 2.17 -6.33
N GLY A 143 -12.15 1.14 -6.40
CA GLY A 143 -11.00 0.99 -5.52
C GLY A 143 -10.01 2.16 -5.64
N THR A 144 -9.13 2.27 -4.68
CA THR A 144 -8.02 3.22 -4.74
C THR A 144 -6.72 2.54 -5.17
N MET A 145 -5.73 3.34 -5.56
CA MET A 145 -4.41 2.78 -5.88
C MET A 145 -3.65 2.27 -4.65
N ILE A 146 -4.10 2.62 -3.45
CA ILE A 146 -3.44 2.31 -2.18
C ILE A 146 -4.10 1.16 -1.42
N THR A 147 -5.22 0.64 -1.89
CA THR A 147 -5.93 -0.50 -1.30
C THR A 147 -6.00 -1.67 -2.27
N TRP A 148 -6.10 -2.89 -1.75
CA TRP A 148 -6.45 -4.04 -2.60
C TRP A 148 -7.95 -4.07 -2.85
N TYR A 149 -8.30 -4.46 -4.06
CA TYR A 149 -9.63 -4.91 -4.42
C TYR A 149 -9.61 -6.42 -4.56
N ASN A 150 -10.63 -7.10 -4.08
CA ASN A 150 -10.79 -8.55 -4.22
C ASN A 150 -12.27 -8.92 -4.42
N HIS A 151 -12.51 -10.14 -4.84
CA HIS A 151 -13.87 -10.70 -4.90
C HIS A 151 -14.41 -11.07 -3.51
N PRO A 152 -15.75 -11.12 -3.33
CA PRO A 152 -16.36 -11.42 -2.02
C PRO A 152 -15.92 -12.74 -1.39
N TYR A 153 -15.70 -13.80 -2.18
CA TYR A 153 -15.31 -15.12 -1.68
C TYR A 153 -13.95 -15.19 -0.97
N TYR A 154 -13.12 -14.16 -1.05
CA TYR A 154 -11.80 -14.14 -0.36
C TYR A 154 -11.95 -14.28 1.15
N LYS A 155 -12.89 -13.53 1.74
CA LYS A 155 -13.19 -13.62 3.17
C LYS A 155 -13.62 -15.02 3.54
N ASP A 156 -14.59 -15.58 2.83
CA ASP A 156 -15.18 -16.87 3.13
C ASP A 156 -14.12 -17.99 3.03
N HIS A 157 -13.27 -17.97 2.00
CA HIS A 157 -12.16 -18.91 1.86
C HIS A 157 -11.16 -18.82 3.02
N LEU A 158 -10.80 -17.60 3.44
CA LEU A 158 -9.86 -17.43 4.56
C LEU A 158 -10.49 -17.91 5.88
N GLU A 159 -11.75 -17.60 6.16
CA GLU A 159 -12.46 -18.05 7.34
C GLU A 159 -12.59 -19.59 7.37
N GLU A 160 -12.91 -20.23 6.23
CA GLU A 160 -12.95 -21.69 6.09
C GLU A 160 -11.60 -22.34 6.36
N LEU A 161 -10.50 -21.68 5.98
CA LEU A 161 -9.12 -22.13 6.27
C LEU A 161 -8.64 -21.81 7.69
N GLY A 162 -9.54 -21.32 8.56
CA GLY A 162 -9.30 -21.08 9.98
C GLY A 162 -8.63 -19.74 10.31
N PHE A 163 -8.65 -18.78 9.40
CA PHE A 163 -8.22 -17.43 9.71
C PHE A 163 -9.25 -16.69 10.55
N THR A 164 -8.75 -15.81 11.40
CA THR A 164 -9.57 -14.91 12.21
C THR A 164 -9.20 -13.46 11.92
N LYS A 165 -10.18 -12.56 12.04
CA LYS A 165 -9.97 -11.13 11.83
C LYS A 165 -9.01 -10.56 12.88
N ALA A 166 -7.85 -10.08 12.44
CA ALA A 166 -6.87 -9.42 13.31
C ALA A 166 -7.16 -7.93 13.45
N LYS A 167 -7.57 -7.27 12.36
CA LYS A 167 -7.85 -5.83 12.30
C LYS A 167 -8.89 -5.50 11.25
N GLU A 168 -9.42 -4.28 11.38
CA GLU A 168 -10.38 -3.71 10.44
C GLU A 168 -9.98 -2.27 10.10
N TRP A 169 -10.17 -1.87 8.86
CA TRP A 169 -9.97 -0.53 8.36
C TRP A 169 -11.26 -0.05 7.71
N LEU A 170 -11.61 1.20 7.95
CA LEU A 170 -12.75 1.85 7.32
C LEU A 170 -12.25 2.88 6.31
N GLU A 171 -12.76 2.80 5.10
CA GLU A 171 -12.57 3.85 4.08
C GLU A 171 -13.80 4.76 4.09
N ASN A 172 -13.57 6.06 4.20
CA ASN A 172 -14.65 7.05 4.24
C ASN A 172 -14.60 7.91 2.98
N TYR A 173 -15.73 8.02 2.31
CA TYR A 173 -15.93 8.93 1.19
C TYR A 173 -16.71 10.15 1.63
N MET A 174 -16.14 11.35 1.39
CA MET A 174 -16.76 12.61 1.75
C MET A 174 -16.88 13.52 0.52
N LEU A 175 -18.06 14.10 0.35
CA LEU A 175 -18.27 15.14 -0.66
C LEU A 175 -17.90 16.50 -0.07
N PHE A 176 -17.06 17.28 -0.75
CA PHE A 176 -16.67 18.62 -0.30
C PHE A 176 -17.86 19.55 -0.03
N LYS A 177 -18.96 19.44 -0.78
CA LYS A 177 -20.17 20.21 -0.56
C LYS A 177 -20.84 19.95 0.80
N ASN A 178 -20.53 18.82 1.45
CA ASN A 178 -21.07 18.45 2.76
C ASN A 178 -20.16 18.90 3.91
N LEU A 179 -18.98 19.43 3.60
CA LEU A 179 -18.06 19.96 4.60
C LEU A 179 -18.43 21.42 4.92
N ASN A 180 -18.33 21.79 6.18
CA ASN A 180 -18.43 23.19 6.60
C ASN A 180 -17.02 23.74 6.87
N PRO A 181 -16.44 24.49 5.92
CA PRO A 181 -15.06 25.01 6.05
C PRO A 181 -14.87 25.92 7.26
N ASP A 182 -15.91 26.66 7.66
CA ASP A 182 -15.82 27.62 8.77
C ASP A 182 -15.59 26.92 10.11
N ASN A 183 -16.25 25.79 10.33
CA ASN A 183 -16.05 25.00 11.55
C ASN A 183 -14.62 24.50 11.65
N PHE A 184 -14.07 23.94 10.57
CA PHE A 184 -12.68 23.48 10.53
C PHE A 184 -11.70 24.64 10.70
N SER A 185 -11.93 25.78 10.03
CA SER A 185 -11.10 26.97 10.14
C SER A 185 -11.06 27.50 11.58
N ARG A 186 -12.21 27.53 12.27
CA ARG A 186 -12.28 27.99 13.69
C ARG A 186 -11.50 27.06 14.60
N LEU A 187 -11.70 25.73 14.47
CA LEU A 187 -11.01 24.75 15.30
C LEU A 187 -9.51 24.76 15.07
N SER A 188 -9.06 24.79 13.81
CA SER A 188 -7.64 24.84 13.48
C SER A 188 -6.94 26.07 14.06
N LYS A 189 -7.57 27.25 13.99
CA LYS A 189 -7.04 28.48 14.60
C LYS A 189 -6.93 28.39 16.12
N LEU A 190 -7.91 27.78 16.80
CA LEU A 190 -7.85 27.54 18.23
C LEU A 190 -6.71 26.61 18.64
N VAL A 191 -6.55 25.50 17.94
CA VAL A 191 -5.47 24.54 18.20
C VAL A 191 -4.11 25.19 17.91
N ALA A 192 -3.96 25.84 16.75
CA ALA A 192 -2.73 26.55 16.38
C ALA A 192 -2.33 27.59 17.43
N LYS A 193 -3.30 28.37 17.92
CA LYS A 193 -3.04 29.36 18.97
C LYS A 193 -2.68 28.72 20.32
N ARG A 194 -3.38 27.64 20.70
CA ARG A 194 -3.15 26.95 21.98
C ARG A 194 -1.75 26.34 22.08
N TYR A 195 -1.26 25.76 21.00
CA TYR A 195 0.02 25.05 20.94
C TYR A 195 1.12 25.85 20.23
N ASN A 196 0.86 27.11 19.86
CA ASN A 196 1.78 27.95 19.09
C ASN A 196 2.29 27.30 17.79
N LEU A 197 1.37 26.68 17.05
CA LEU A 197 1.68 25.94 15.82
C LEU A 197 1.61 26.84 14.59
N ARG A 198 2.42 26.49 13.58
CA ARG A 198 2.46 27.17 12.27
C ARG A 198 2.20 26.16 11.16
N THR A 199 1.28 26.47 10.26
CA THR A 199 1.05 25.71 9.04
C THR A 199 2.01 26.17 7.95
N MET A 200 2.62 25.21 7.26
CA MET A 200 3.52 25.46 6.14
C MET A 200 2.82 25.10 4.84
N ASN A 201 2.75 26.06 3.92
CA ASN A 201 2.18 25.86 2.59
C ASN A 201 3.28 25.84 1.54
N PHE A 202 3.22 24.87 0.63
CA PHE A 202 4.23 24.69 -0.41
C PHE A 202 3.62 24.88 -1.80
N THR A 203 4.34 25.59 -2.64
CA THR A 203 3.97 25.80 -4.04
C THR A 203 4.98 25.14 -5.01
N LYS A 204 6.13 24.75 -4.49
CA LYS A 204 7.21 24.13 -5.28
C LYS A 204 7.78 22.92 -4.53
N THR A 205 8.15 21.90 -5.29
CA THR A 205 8.72 20.65 -4.75
C THR A 205 10.00 20.88 -3.96
N GLU A 206 10.82 21.85 -4.37
CA GLU A 206 12.09 22.19 -3.72
C GLU A 206 11.90 22.67 -2.27
N GLN A 207 10.74 23.26 -1.97
CA GLN A 207 10.40 23.72 -0.62
C GLN A 207 10.11 22.58 0.36
N ILE A 208 9.69 21.41 -0.16
CA ILE A 208 9.37 20.23 0.65
C ILE A 208 10.65 19.44 0.98
N LEU A 209 11.65 19.45 0.09
CA LEU A 209 12.85 18.61 0.20
C LEU A 209 13.53 18.64 1.58
N PRO A 210 13.72 19.80 2.23
CA PRO A 210 14.34 19.87 3.56
C PRO A 210 13.54 19.17 4.67
N TYR A 211 12.25 18.93 4.45
CA TYR A 211 11.35 18.37 5.45
C TYR A 211 11.03 16.88 5.22
N VAL A 212 11.43 16.31 4.08
CA VAL A 212 11.06 14.93 3.73
C VAL A 212 11.60 13.93 4.75
N ASP A 213 12.84 14.08 5.20
CA ASP A 213 13.41 13.19 6.22
C ASP A 213 12.71 13.35 7.56
N LYS A 214 12.45 14.57 7.99
CA LYS A 214 11.66 14.87 9.20
C LYS A 214 10.26 14.26 9.11
N MET A 215 9.63 14.29 7.93
CA MET A 215 8.32 13.66 7.70
C MET A 215 8.39 12.14 7.89
N PHE A 216 9.41 11.47 7.36
CA PHE A 216 9.58 10.04 7.58
C PHE A 216 9.91 9.69 9.03
N ASP A 217 10.69 10.53 9.74
CA ASP A 217 10.95 10.34 11.18
C ASP A 217 9.67 10.48 11.99
N LEU A 218 8.85 11.48 11.66
CA LEU A 218 7.54 11.67 12.29
C LEU A 218 6.58 10.52 11.92
N PHE A 219 6.61 10.03 10.69
CA PHE A 219 5.88 8.83 10.29
C PHE A 219 6.28 7.64 11.18
N ASN A 220 7.58 7.37 11.28
CA ASN A 220 8.08 6.26 12.11
C ASN A 220 7.62 6.37 13.57
N SER A 221 7.64 7.57 14.16
CA SER A 221 7.22 7.78 15.55
C SER A 221 5.71 7.68 15.74
N SER A 222 4.92 8.33 14.86
CA SER A 222 3.46 8.36 14.96
C SER A 222 2.81 7.00 14.68
N TYR A 223 3.43 6.18 13.81
CA TYR A 223 2.91 4.86 13.43
C TYR A 223 3.49 3.71 14.25
N SER A 224 4.46 3.97 15.13
CA SER A 224 5.18 2.94 15.89
C SER A 224 4.30 1.97 16.70
N LYS A 225 3.12 2.42 17.11
CA LYS A 225 2.16 1.62 17.89
C LYS A 225 1.13 0.87 17.03
N LEU A 226 1.17 1.06 15.72
CA LEU A 226 0.25 0.35 14.83
C LEU A 226 0.69 -1.12 14.67
N ALA A 227 -0.29 -2.02 14.52
CA ALA A 227 0.02 -3.41 14.27
C ALA A 227 0.75 -3.58 12.95
N SER A 228 1.66 -4.54 12.95
CA SER A 228 2.50 -4.87 11.79
C SER A 228 3.29 -3.68 11.25
N PHE A 229 3.52 -2.68 12.11
CA PHE A 229 4.36 -1.56 11.75
C PHE A 229 5.83 -1.99 11.65
N THR A 230 6.47 -1.56 10.57
CA THR A 230 7.92 -1.66 10.38
C THR A 230 8.46 -0.28 10.03
N PRO A 231 9.48 0.23 10.75
CA PRO A 231 10.03 1.54 10.49
C PRO A 231 10.66 1.61 9.10
N ILE A 232 10.54 2.78 8.48
CA ILE A 232 11.20 3.07 7.19
C ILE A 232 12.67 3.35 7.46
N SER A 233 13.55 2.56 6.84
CA SER A 233 15.01 2.74 6.95
C SER A 233 15.51 3.94 6.13
N GLU A 234 16.74 4.41 6.40
CA GLU A 234 17.36 5.52 5.67
C GLU A 234 17.47 5.24 4.16
N GLU A 235 17.76 3.99 3.79
CA GLU A 235 17.81 3.60 2.39
C GLU A 235 16.43 3.62 1.72
N GLN A 236 15.39 3.24 2.47
CA GLN A 236 14.02 3.33 1.98
C GLN A 236 13.58 4.80 1.85
N LYS A 237 13.95 5.69 2.79
CA LYS A 237 13.71 7.13 2.67
C LYS A 237 14.34 7.68 1.40
N ALA A 238 15.61 7.37 1.14
CA ALA A 238 16.32 7.79 -0.07
C ALA A 238 15.67 7.26 -1.36
N TYR A 239 15.24 5.99 -1.35
CA TYR A 239 14.51 5.37 -2.45
C TYR A 239 13.17 6.05 -2.72
N PHE A 240 12.37 6.30 -1.69
CA PHE A 240 11.06 6.95 -1.83
C PHE A 240 11.20 8.40 -2.29
N LYS A 241 12.17 9.15 -1.77
CA LYS A 241 12.50 10.49 -2.27
C LYS A 241 12.79 10.47 -3.77
N LYS A 242 13.69 9.62 -4.21
CA LYS A 242 14.04 9.51 -5.64
C LYS A 242 12.86 9.09 -6.51
N LYS A 243 12.02 8.17 -6.03
CA LYS A 243 10.95 7.57 -6.83
C LYS A 243 9.70 8.44 -6.90
N TYR A 244 9.34 9.10 -5.81
CA TYR A 244 8.01 9.71 -5.68
C TYR A 244 8.02 11.23 -5.62
N ILE A 245 9.12 11.88 -5.20
CA ILE A 245 9.11 13.32 -4.95
C ILE A 245 8.70 14.15 -6.18
N SER A 246 9.08 13.72 -7.38
CA SER A 246 8.73 14.42 -8.63
C SER A 246 7.23 14.27 -9.02
N PHE A 247 6.55 13.26 -8.46
CA PHE A 247 5.13 13.03 -8.72
C PHE A 247 4.23 13.73 -7.72
N ILE A 248 4.77 14.09 -6.56
CA ILE A 248 4.02 14.77 -5.51
C ILE A 248 3.68 16.18 -5.99
N ASN A 249 2.42 16.58 -5.85
CA ASN A 249 2.05 17.97 -5.98
C ASN A 249 2.21 18.65 -4.61
N PRO A 250 3.09 19.65 -4.46
CA PRO A 250 3.36 20.30 -3.18
C PRO A 250 2.12 20.91 -2.54
N GLU A 251 1.15 21.36 -3.33
CA GLU A 251 -0.12 21.92 -2.83
C GLU A 251 -1.02 20.90 -2.10
N PHE A 252 -0.70 19.59 -2.22
CA PHE A 252 -1.41 18.50 -1.54
C PHE A 252 -0.68 17.99 -0.30
N ILE A 253 0.38 18.71 0.14
CA ILE A 253 1.12 18.40 1.35
C ILE A 253 0.97 19.54 2.35
N GLU A 254 0.56 19.18 3.55
CA GLU A 254 0.49 20.10 4.68
C GLU A 254 1.47 19.67 5.77
N TYR A 255 2.30 20.60 6.22
CA TYR A 255 3.17 20.41 7.36
C TYR A 255 2.83 21.43 8.46
N ILE A 256 2.88 20.96 9.69
CA ILE A 256 2.67 21.81 10.87
C ILE A 256 3.92 21.74 11.72
N THR A 257 4.44 22.91 12.08
CA THR A 257 5.62 23.05 12.94
C THR A 257 5.29 23.78 14.25
N ASP A 258 6.10 23.51 15.26
CA ASP A 258 6.12 24.26 16.51
C ASP A 258 6.92 25.58 16.36
N THR A 259 7.14 26.29 17.47
CA THR A 259 7.92 27.55 17.52
C THR A 259 9.41 27.34 17.28
N ASN A 260 9.91 26.12 17.39
CA ASN A 260 11.33 25.73 17.18
C ASN A 260 11.57 25.13 15.81
N ASP A 261 10.60 25.24 14.89
CA ASP A 261 10.61 24.64 13.55
C ASP A 261 10.70 23.09 13.54
N ASN A 262 10.29 22.44 14.65
CA ASN A 262 10.12 21.00 14.66
C ASN A 262 8.83 20.62 13.94
N LEU A 263 8.88 19.61 13.08
CA LEU A 263 7.70 19.07 12.41
C LEU A 263 6.88 18.26 13.42
N VAL A 264 5.67 18.73 13.75
CA VAL A 264 4.78 18.10 14.73
C VAL A 264 3.60 17.39 14.11
N ALA A 265 3.22 17.75 12.88
CA ALA A 265 2.22 17.01 12.13
C ALA A 265 2.46 17.15 10.62
N PHE A 266 1.99 16.15 9.88
CA PHE A 266 1.95 16.18 8.43
C PHE A 266 0.68 15.53 7.91
N ALA A 267 0.23 16.00 6.75
CA ALA A 267 -0.77 15.33 5.93
C ALA A 267 -0.28 15.27 4.48
N VAL A 268 -0.30 14.08 3.90
CA VAL A 268 -0.04 13.86 2.48
C VAL A 268 -1.34 13.43 1.83
N THR A 269 -1.89 14.31 1.03
CA THR A 269 -3.02 13.98 0.15
C THR A 269 -2.52 13.86 -1.29
N MET A 270 -3.31 13.29 -2.16
CA MET A 270 -2.97 13.19 -3.57
C MET A 270 -4.23 13.15 -4.44
N PRO A 271 -4.13 13.58 -5.71
CA PRO A 271 -5.18 13.32 -6.68
C PRO A 271 -5.49 11.84 -6.79
N SER A 272 -6.76 11.48 -6.92
CA SER A 272 -7.14 10.11 -7.25
C SER A 272 -6.69 9.76 -8.69
N PHE A 273 -5.84 8.75 -8.80
CA PHE A 273 -5.40 8.22 -10.09
C PHE A 273 -6.21 7.00 -10.54
N SER A 274 -7.20 6.56 -9.78
CA SER A 274 -7.93 5.31 -10.02
C SER A 274 -8.49 5.20 -11.44
N LYS A 275 -9.26 6.19 -11.89
CA LYS A 275 -9.82 6.23 -13.27
C LYS A 275 -8.72 6.30 -14.35
N ALA A 276 -7.62 6.99 -14.07
CA ALA A 276 -6.49 7.10 -14.98
C ALA A 276 -5.73 5.79 -15.12
N LEU A 277 -5.52 5.07 -14.01
CA LEU A 277 -4.89 3.75 -13.98
C LEU A 277 -5.74 2.69 -14.68
N GLN A 278 -7.06 2.73 -14.51
CA GLN A 278 -7.97 1.86 -15.28
C GLN A 278 -7.80 2.06 -16.79
N LYS A 279 -7.77 3.33 -17.26
CA LYS A 279 -7.54 3.65 -18.67
C LYS A 279 -6.15 3.27 -19.17
N ALA A 280 -5.13 3.40 -18.32
CA ALA A 280 -3.76 2.99 -18.61
C ALA A 280 -3.62 1.47 -18.72
N ASN A 281 -4.49 0.72 -18.04
CA ASN A 281 -4.55 -0.75 -18.05
C ASN A 281 -3.16 -1.40 -17.96
N GLY A 282 -2.41 -1.00 -16.95
CA GLY A 282 -1.07 -1.53 -16.64
C GLY A 282 0.09 -0.95 -17.47
N LYS A 283 -0.16 -0.04 -18.42
CA LYS A 283 0.87 0.51 -19.31
C LYS A 283 0.89 2.03 -19.28
N LEU A 284 2.04 2.63 -18.96
CA LEU A 284 2.20 4.09 -19.06
C LEU A 284 2.28 4.57 -20.53
N PHE A 285 3.02 3.87 -21.36
CA PHE A 285 3.26 4.25 -22.76
C PHE A 285 2.49 3.37 -23.74
N PRO A 286 2.03 3.93 -24.89
CA PRO A 286 2.19 5.35 -25.26
C PRO A 286 1.15 6.30 -24.65
N PHE A 287 -0.05 5.83 -24.24
CA PHE A 287 -1.17 6.72 -23.92
C PHE A 287 -1.48 6.83 -22.42
N GLY A 288 -1.10 5.86 -21.61
CA GLY A 288 -1.38 5.83 -20.17
C GLY A 288 -0.87 7.06 -19.44
N ILE A 289 0.32 7.55 -19.80
CA ILE A 289 0.93 8.73 -19.18
C ILE A 289 0.05 9.98 -19.30
N PHE A 290 -0.65 10.17 -20.43
CA PHE A 290 -1.53 11.32 -20.62
C PHE A 290 -2.73 11.29 -19.68
N HIS A 291 -3.26 10.09 -19.38
CA HIS A 291 -4.36 9.95 -18.43
C HIS A 291 -3.91 10.33 -17.01
N LEU A 292 -2.71 9.90 -16.59
CA LEU A 292 -2.18 10.26 -15.28
C LEU A 292 -1.86 11.77 -15.18
N LEU A 293 -1.23 12.35 -16.19
CA LEU A 293 -0.94 13.78 -16.20
C LEU A 293 -2.23 14.63 -16.16
N LYS A 294 -3.29 14.18 -16.84
CA LYS A 294 -4.61 14.85 -16.77
C LYS A 294 -5.19 14.77 -15.36
N ALA A 295 -5.17 13.58 -14.72
CA ALA A 295 -5.67 13.40 -13.37
C ALA A 295 -4.87 14.25 -12.35
N LYS A 296 -3.53 14.35 -12.53
CA LYS A 296 -2.68 15.21 -11.69
C LYS A 296 -3.06 16.69 -11.79
N LYS A 297 -3.39 17.18 -13.00
CA LYS A 297 -3.67 18.62 -13.23
C LYS A 297 -5.09 19.06 -12.85
N LYS A 298 -6.06 18.17 -13.01
CA LYS A 298 -7.49 18.45 -12.76
C LYS A 298 -8.11 17.25 -12.06
N PRO A 299 -7.83 17.06 -10.77
CA PRO A 299 -8.43 15.98 -10.01
C PRO A 299 -9.90 16.26 -9.69
N ASP A 300 -10.75 15.27 -9.89
CA ASP A 300 -12.14 15.28 -9.42
C ASP A 300 -12.24 14.80 -7.97
N GLU A 301 -11.27 14.01 -7.53
CA GLU A 301 -11.21 13.37 -6.23
C GLU A 301 -9.79 13.46 -5.66
N ALA A 302 -9.68 13.59 -4.34
CA ALA A 302 -8.41 13.53 -3.60
C ALA A 302 -8.45 12.37 -2.61
N ILE A 303 -7.31 11.74 -2.39
CA ILE A 303 -7.12 10.66 -1.43
C ILE A 303 -6.27 11.18 -0.28
N PHE A 304 -6.74 11.02 0.95
CA PHE A 304 -5.89 11.16 2.13
C PHE A 304 -5.00 9.91 2.21
N TYR A 305 -3.71 10.10 1.95
CA TYR A 305 -2.78 8.97 1.86
C TYR A 305 -2.08 8.70 3.19
N LEU A 306 -1.45 9.72 3.76
CA LEU A 306 -0.75 9.63 5.04
C LEU A 306 -1.08 10.83 5.91
N ILE A 307 -1.25 10.59 7.19
CA ILE A 307 -1.37 11.61 8.20
C ILE A 307 -0.61 11.15 9.44
N GLY A 308 0.20 12.02 10.00
CA GLY A 308 0.93 11.73 11.23
C GLY A 308 0.93 12.94 12.14
N VAL A 309 0.78 12.68 13.43
CA VAL A 309 0.89 13.69 14.50
C VAL A 309 1.88 13.18 15.53
N HIS A 310 2.77 14.05 15.99
CA HIS A 310 3.74 13.70 17.00
C HIS A 310 3.02 13.23 18.27
N PRO A 311 3.47 12.16 18.95
CA PRO A 311 2.79 11.60 20.14
C PRO A 311 2.55 12.58 21.28
N ASP A 312 3.30 13.68 21.37
CA ASP A 312 3.18 14.69 22.42
C ASP A 312 2.14 15.79 22.09
N TYR A 313 1.54 15.77 20.91
CA TYR A 313 0.50 16.70 20.44
C TYR A 313 -0.81 15.98 20.17
#